data_6797cbb314fc0463c7a1fb548b5bd942
#
_entry.id   6797cbb314fc0463c7a1fb548b5bd942
#
_cell.length_a   1.000
_cell.length_b   1.000
_cell.length_c   1.000
_cell.angle_alpha   90.00
_cell.angle_beta   90.00
_cell.angle_gamma   90.00
#
_symmetry.space_group_name_H-M   'P 1'
#
loop_
_entity.id
_entity.type
_entity.pdbx_description
1 polymer ?
#
loop_
_entity_poly.entity_id
_entity_poly.type
_entity_poly.pdbx_seq_one_letter_code
_entity_poly.pdbx_strand_id
1 'polypeptide(L)'
;MDSTALGSRSIASNTGAVGIGAAAQASGLRSIALGVDGGDLDALGAAASGQDSLALGTDTIANGDNAIALGRNARATAAGSAAIGVNAVANNGSTSLGGLANASGSQSAAVGRQATAGGTVATSVGAQANASGFVGTAVGYPSAASGNSATAVGRAAAASGFQASAVGYQAQASHSNATAVGASATTTANNQVALGGTGSSVKVGDIDASTAAQQGPVYAVTVDATGTLGRSSTVSTAQLETVRSSMIGALAVSDAQFDALSGRVEGLEEEVGVLFDLATTQRKETRQGIAAVTAMAQPHFPSAAGKTSYASNVGYYRGELGVSAGLMHRFDGDFAVTAGVSYAGGKNTAIKAGVAGEF
;
A
#
# COMPACT_ATOMS: atom_id res chain seq x y z
N MET A 1 18.17 -3.73 41.68
CA MET A 1 17.74 -3.06 40.45
C MET A 1 18.41 -3.78 39.31
N ASP A 2 17.63 -4.47 38.48
CA ASP A 2 18.18 -5.28 37.40
C ASP A 2 18.23 -4.40 36.12
N SER A 3 19.21 -3.51 36.06
CA SER A 3 19.46 -2.68 34.88
C SER A 3 20.81 -3.06 34.24
N THR A 4 20.95 -2.86 32.96
CA THR A 4 22.18 -3.18 32.21
C THR A 4 22.64 -1.94 31.42
N ALA A 5 23.88 -1.51 31.71
CA ALA A 5 24.54 -0.45 30.95
C ALA A 5 25.86 -0.99 30.37
N LEU A 6 26.01 -0.91 29.05
CA LEU A 6 27.20 -1.39 28.33
C LEU A 6 27.67 -0.36 27.28
N GLY A 7 28.79 0.24 27.47
CA GLY A 7 29.38 1.24 26.61
C GLY A 7 29.96 2.42 27.36
N SER A 8 30.80 3.22 26.74
CA SER A 8 31.34 4.43 27.33
C SER A 8 30.22 5.43 27.60
N ARG A 9 30.10 5.91 28.83
CA ARG A 9 29.06 6.85 29.28
C ARG A 9 27.61 6.34 29.08
N SER A 10 27.41 5.03 28.91
CA SER A 10 26.05 4.47 28.84
C SER A 10 25.38 4.55 30.23
N ILE A 11 24.09 4.81 30.25
CA ILE A 11 23.27 4.97 31.45
C ILE A 11 22.04 4.06 31.36
N ALA A 12 21.80 3.26 32.42
CA ALA A 12 20.57 2.53 32.65
C ALA A 12 20.13 2.80 34.09
N SER A 13 19.27 3.80 34.29
CA SER A 13 19.02 4.37 35.63
C SER A 13 17.74 3.86 36.28
N ASN A 14 16.95 3.05 35.62
CA ASN A 14 15.69 2.55 36.16
C ASN A 14 15.60 1.01 36.12
N THR A 15 14.66 0.44 36.89
CA THR A 15 14.47 -1.01 36.98
C THR A 15 14.12 -1.60 35.60
N GLY A 16 14.82 -2.67 35.21
CA GLY A 16 14.67 -3.34 33.92
C GLY A 16 15.15 -2.52 32.74
N ALA A 17 15.84 -1.39 32.94
CA ALA A 17 16.37 -0.57 31.87
C ALA A 17 17.61 -1.20 31.23
N VAL A 18 17.76 -1.09 29.92
CA VAL A 18 18.90 -1.60 29.15
C VAL A 18 19.44 -0.47 28.27
N GLY A 19 20.69 -0.02 28.55
CA GLY A 19 21.40 0.97 27.77
C GLY A 19 22.68 0.38 27.18
N ILE A 20 22.76 0.26 25.84
CA ILE A 20 23.91 -0.32 25.13
C ILE A 20 24.38 0.62 24.04
N GLY A 21 25.64 1.01 24.08
CA GLY A 21 26.29 1.91 23.15
C GLY A 21 26.95 3.09 23.83
N ALA A 22 27.84 3.79 23.13
CA ALA A 22 28.45 5.00 23.68
C ALA A 22 27.38 6.08 23.89
N ALA A 23 27.33 6.62 25.11
CA ALA A 23 26.34 7.62 25.53
C ALA A 23 24.87 7.21 25.43
N ALA A 24 24.56 5.92 25.29
CA ALA A 24 23.18 5.42 25.29
C ALA A 24 22.52 5.68 26.68
N GLN A 25 21.28 6.16 26.65
CA GLN A 25 20.55 6.53 27.89
C GLN A 25 19.19 5.80 27.97
N ALA A 26 19.08 4.80 28.83
CA ALA A 26 17.84 4.14 29.20
C ALA A 26 17.41 4.63 30.59
N SER A 27 16.60 5.67 30.66
CA SER A 27 16.18 6.28 31.94
C SER A 27 14.69 5.98 32.26
N GLY A 28 13.93 5.43 31.36
CA GLY A 28 12.57 4.97 31.63
C GLY A 28 12.52 3.61 32.30
N LEU A 29 11.45 3.31 33.05
CA LEU A 29 11.19 2.01 33.62
C LEU A 29 11.07 0.96 32.51
N ARG A 30 11.84 -0.13 32.54
CA ARG A 30 11.87 -1.18 31.50
C ARG A 30 12.18 -0.66 30.09
N SER A 31 12.84 0.49 29.99
CA SER A 31 13.21 1.08 28.70
C SER A 31 14.45 0.43 28.09
N ILE A 32 14.55 0.47 26.78
CA ILE A 32 15.69 -0.06 26.03
C ILE A 32 16.25 1.04 25.14
N ALA A 33 17.52 1.39 25.34
CA ALA A 33 18.27 2.31 24.49
C ALA A 33 19.47 1.58 23.89
N LEU A 34 19.47 1.37 22.58
CA LEU A 34 20.53 0.68 21.86
C LEU A 34 21.03 1.54 20.70
N GLY A 35 22.18 2.14 20.84
CA GLY A 35 22.79 3.00 19.83
C GLY A 35 23.87 3.89 20.42
N VAL A 36 24.53 4.61 19.55
CA VAL A 36 25.66 5.45 19.91
C VAL A 36 25.35 6.92 19.62
N ASP A 37 26.12 7.81 20.20
CA ASP A 37 26.21 9.23 19.84
C ASP A 37 26.75 9.37 18.40
N GLY A 38 26.04 10.11 17.57
CA GLY A 38 26.38 10.39 16.17
C GLY A 38 27.45 11.44 15.97
N GLY A 39 27.96 11.98 17.08
CA GLY A 39 28.98 13.04 17.04
C GLY A 39 28.40 14.41 16.72
N ASP A 40 27.15 14.64 17.07
CA ASP A 40 26.53 15.97 17.07
C ASP A 40 26.94 16.80 18.33
N LEU A 41 26.22 17.89 18.60
CA LEU A 41 26.59 18.80 19.71
C LEU A 41 26.02 18.40 21.07
N ASP A 42 25.10 17.41 21.14
CA ASP A 42 24.42 17.09 22.41
C ASP A 42 25.09 15.97 23.20
N ALA A 43 26.03 15.24 22.60
CA ALA A 43 26.77 14.13 23.21
C ALA A 43 25.88 13.03 23.80
N LEU A 44 24.66 12.86 23.27
CA LEU A 44 23.70 11.84 23.64
C LEU A 44 23.58 10.81 22.51
N GLY A 45 23.66 9.53 22.84
CA GLY A 45 23.36 8.45 21.91
C GLY A 45 21.85 8.14 21.89
N ALA A 46 21.50 6.86 21.69
CA ALA A 46 20.11 6.45 21.80
C ALA A 46 19.53 6.80 23.17
N ALA A 47 18.39 7.47 23.22
CA ALA A 47 17.73 7.92 24.45
C ALA A 47 16.31 7.34 24.57
N ALA A 48 16.07 6.51 25.59
CA ALA A 48 14.79 5.92 25.94
C ALA A 48 14.39 6.37 27.34
N SER A 49 13.58 7.42 27.45
CA SER A 49 13.18 8.01 28.72
C SER A 49 11.73 7.69 29.13
N GLY A 50 10.88 7.27 28.20
CA GLY A 50 9.54 6.79 28.54
C GLY A 50 9.55 5.40 29.16
N GLN A 51 8.54 5.10 29.98
CA GLN A 51 8.30 3.76 30.48
C GLN A 51 8.03 2.80 29.33
N ASP A 52 8.61 1.59 29.35
CA ASP A 52 8.46 0.58 28.29
C ASP A 52 8.84 1.10 26.88
N SER A 53 9.67 2.13 26.79
CA SER A 53 10.09 2.71 25.51
C SER A 53 11.28 1.98 24.89
N LEU A 54 11.37 2.03 23.57
CA LEU A 54 12.45 1.43 22.79
C LEU A 54 13.09 2.48 21.87
N ALA A 55 14.36 2.77 22.07
CA ALA A 55 15.17 3.59 21.17
C ALA A 55 16.30 2.74 20.57
N LEU A 56 16.28 2.56 19.25
CA LEU A 56 17.26 1.74 18.53
C LEU A 56 17.83 2.48 17.32
N GLY A 57 19.07 2.88 17.41
CA GLY A 57 19.83 3.59 16.40
C GLY A 57 20.64 4.75 16.96
N THR A 58 21.47 5.36 16.13
CA THR A 58 22.28 6.54 16.49
C THR A 58 21.36 7.75 16.72
N ASP A 59 21.53 8.48 17.80
CA ASP A 59 20.76 9.70 18.16
C ASP A 59 19.24 9.51 18.15
N THR A 60 18.79 8.31 18.47
CA THR A 60 17.38 7.94 18.46
C THR A 60 16.71 8.36 19.75
N ILE A 61 15.51 8.91 19.69
CA ILE A 61 14.81 9.42 20.86
C ILE A 61 13.43 8.76 21.02
N ALA A 62 13.21 8.04 22.12
CA ALA A 62 11.93 7.49 22.53
C ALA A 62 11.55 8.03 23.93
N ASN A 63 10.90 9.20 23.96
CA ASN A 63 10.61 9.90 25.22
C ASN A 63 9.23 9.59 25.80
N GLY A 64 8.28 9.15 24.97
CA GLY A 64 6.94 8.81 25.44
C GLY A 64 6.89 7.41 26.05
N ASP A 65 5.95 7.18 26.97
CA ASP A 65 5.65 5.85 27.48
C ASP A 65 5.16 4.94 26.35
N ASN A 66 5.66 3.70 26.28
CA ASN A 66 5.41 2.76 25.18
C ASN A 66 5.82 3.30 23.81
N ALA A 67 6.70 4.29 23.73
CA ALA A 67 7.16 4.84 22.47
C ALA A 67 8.21 3.93 21.81
N ILE A 68 8.16 3.86 20.48
CA ILE A 68 9.13 3.11 19.68
C ILE A 68 9.82 4.07 18.71
N ALA A 69 11.13 4.19 18.80
CA ALA A 69 11.95 4.93 17.85
C ALA A 69 13.03 4.01 17.27
N LEU A 70 13.02 3.82 15.96
CA LEU A 70 13.93 2.92 15.26
C LEU A 70 14.53 3.60 14.03
N GLY A 71 15.82 3.80 14.01
CA GLY A 71 16.58 4.43 12.93
C GLY A 71 17.35 5.66 13.39
N ARG A 72 18.40 6.02 12.66
CA ARG A 72 19.21 7.19 13.02
C ARG A 72 18.36 8.46 13.08
N ASN A 73 18.46 9.21 14.18
CA ASN A 73 17.68 10.42 14.48
C ASN A 73 16.15 10.20 14.45
N ALA A 74 15.66 8.98 14.61
CA ALA A 74 14.22 8.75 14.75
C ALA A 74 13.73 9.29 16.10
N ARG A 75 12.56 9.94 16.11
CA ARG A 75 12.03 10.63 17.30
C ARG A 75 10.57 10.25 17.55
N ALA A 76 10.32 9.52 18.63
CA ALA A 76 8.99 9.21 19.13
C ALA A 76 8.81 9.92 20.49
N THR A 77 8.14 11.09 20.48
CA THR A 77 8.20 12.01 21.62
C THR A 77 6.99 11.98 22.53
N ALA A 78 5.94 11.29 22.16
CA ALA A 78 4.74 11.16 22.99
C ALA A 78 4.36 9.70 23.25
N ALA A 79 3.54 9.49 24.27
CA ALA A 79 3.08 8.15 24.63
C ALA A 79 2.40 7.42 23.46
N GLY A 80 2.76 6.14 23.26
CA GLY A 80 2.27 5.31 22.18
C GLY A 80 2.70 5.71 20.78
N SER A 81 3.66 6.64 20.63
CA SER A 81 4.18 7.03 19.31
C SER A 81 5.15 6.00 18.75
N ALA A 82 5.14 5.80 17.45
CA ALA A 82 6.07 4.93 16.74
C ALA A 82 6.75 5.67 15.58
N ALA A 83 8.08 5.88 15.66
CA ALA A 83 8.89 6.50 14.61
C ALA A 83 9.90 5.49 14.09
N ILE A 84 9.72 5.03 12.86
CA ILE A 84 10.54 3.99 12.23
C ILE A 84 11.10 4.51 10.90
N GLY A 85 12.38 4.72 10.85
CA GLY A 85 13.12 5.23 9.67
C GLY A 85 14.12 6.32 10.05
N VAL A 86 15.09 6.57 9.17
CA VAL A 86 16.06 7.65 9.36
C VAL A 86 15.36 9.00 9.37
N ASN A 87 15.56 9.79 10.43
CA ASN A 87 14.92 11.08 10.66
C ASN A 87 13.36 11.01 10.66
N ALA A 88 12.79 9.88 10.99
CA ALA A 88 11.34 9.75 11.16
C ALA A 88 10.90 10.47 12.44
N VAL A 89 9.75 11.14 12.39
CA VAL A 89 9.20 11.89 13.54
C VAL A 89 7.76 11.47 13.80
N ALA A 90 7.48 11.01 15.01
CA ALA A 90 6.13 10.67 15.47
C ALA A 90 5.84 11.37 16.81
N ASN A 91 4.78 12.17 16.85
CA ASN A 91 4.32 12.89 18.02
C ASN A 91 2.88 12.52 18.38
N ASN A 92 2.45 12.81 19.60
CA ASN A 92 1.04 12.74 20.01
C ASN A 92 0.31 11.42 19.69
N GLY A 93 0.95 10.28 20.00
CA GLY A 93 0.38 8.95 19.78
C GLY A 93 0.28 8.56 18.29
N SER A 94 1.13 9.13 17.46
CA SER A 94 1.12 8.91 16.01
C SER A 94 2.11 7.84 15.57
N THR A 95 1.97 7.40 14.31
CA THR A 95 2.87 6.43 13.68
C THR A 95 3.55 7.04 12.45
N SER A 96 4.86 6.98 12.41
CA SER A 96 5.69 7.42 11.29
C SER A 96 6.56 6.26 10.80
N LEU A 97 6.39 5.84 9.56
CA LEU A 97 7.11 4.73 8.95
C LEU A 97 7.74 5.15 7.62
N GLY A 98 9.02 5.33 7.59
CA GLY A 98 9.81 5.70 6.42
C GLY A 98 10.85 6.78 6.71
N GLY A 99 11.89 6.85 5.90
CA GLY A 99 12.91 7.91 6.04
C GLY A 99 12.28 9.30 5.86
N LEU A 100 12.53 10.21 6.81
CA LEU A 100 11.97 11.57 6.83
C LEU A 100 10.43 11.61 6.89
N ALA A 101 9.78 10.51 7.25
CA ALA A 101 8.33 10.52 7.49
C ALA A 101 8.01 11.35 8.73
N ASN A 102 6.95 12.15 8.68
CA ASN A 102 6.57 13.07 9.75
C ASN A 102 5.07 12.94 10.09
N ALA A 103 4.77 12.31 11.21
CA ALA A 103 3.43 12.23 11.77
C ALA A 103 3.34 13.19 12.97
N SER A 104 3.06 14.45 12.70
CA SER A 104 3.00 15.52 13.72
C SER A 104 1.58 15.77 14.26
N GLY A 105 0.56 15.36 13.51
CA GLY A 105 -0.82 15.43 13.99
C GLY A 105 -1.09 14.41 15.08
N SER A 106 -1.99 14.72 16.01
CA SER A 106 -2.40 13.76 17.04
C SER A 106 -3.07 12.53 16.41
N GLN A 107 -2.68 11.33 16.83
CA GLN A 107 -3.21 10.05 16.34
C GLN A 107 -3.12 9.92 14.80
N SER A 108 -2.11 10.52 14.20
CA SER A 108 -1.91 10.50 12.75
C SER A 108 -0.99 9.35 12.31
N ALA A 109 -1.04 9.01 11.03
CA ALA A 109 -0.21 7.98 10.44
C ALA A 109 0.49 8.49 9.17
N ALA A 110 1.82 8.47 9.13
CA ALA A 110 2.63 8.83 7.97
C ALA A 110 3.47 7.62 7.52
N VAL A 111 3.15 7.05 6.38
CA VAL A 111 3.80 5.86 5.83
C VAL A 111 4.40 6.15 4.46
N GLY A 112 5.71 6.12 4.37
CA GLY A 112 6.45 6.40 3.14
C GLY A 112 7.56 7.43 3.35
N ARG A 113 8.54 7.46 2.44
CA ARG A 113 9.63 8.43 2.51
C ARG A 113 9.08 9.85 2.36
N GLN A 114 9.39 10.73 3.31
CA GLN A 114 8.90 12.11 3.34
C GLN A 114 7.36 12.24 3.37
N ALA A 115 6.64 11.18 3.77
CA ALA A 115 5.21 11.27 4.02
C ALA A 115 4.96 12.21 5.20
N THR A 116 3.93 13.05 5.10
CA THR A 116 3.57 14.02 6.15
C THR A 116 2.11 13.85 6.53
N ALA A 117 1.83 13.54 7.79
CA ALA A 117 0.50 13.51 8.38
C ALA A 117 0.43 14.60 9.47
N GLY A 118 0.12 15.82 9.06
CA GLY A 118 0.11 17.02 9.91
C GLY A 118 -1.23 17.28 10.59
N GLY A 119 -2.33 16.81 10.01
CA GLY A 119 -3.66 16.94 10.60
C GLY A 119 -3.89 15.94 11.75
N THR A 120 -4.73 16.30 12.72
CA THR A 120 -5.20 15.36 13.74
C THR A 120 -5.99 14.23 13.09
N VAL A 121 -5.72 12.98 13.46
CA VAL A 121 -6.31 11.75 12.88
C VAL A 121 -6.06 11.64 11.37
N ALA A 122 -5.02 12.31 10.86
CA ALA A 122 -4.72 12.28 9.43
C ALA A 122 -3.93 11.03 9.04
N THR A 123 -4.16 10.54 7.83
CA THR A 123 -3.45 9.38 7.26
C THR A 123 -2.76 9.76 5.95
N SER A 124 -1.46 9.55 5.89
CA SER A 124 -0.63 9.83 4.72
C SER A 124 0.13 8.57 4.31
N VAL A 125 -0.14 8.02 3.14
CA VAL A 125 0.48 6.78 2.63
C VAL A 125 1.05 7.00 1.24
N GLY A 126 2.34 6.88 1.12
CA GLY A 126 3.09 7.08 -0.14
C GLY A 126 4.27 8.02 0.05
N ALA A 127 5.26 7.92 -0.82
CA ALA A 127 6.37 8.87 -0.77
C ALA A 127 5.83 10.29 -1.03
N GLN A 128 6.24 11.27 -0.19
CA GLN A 128 5.80 12.66 -0.28
C GLN A 128 4.27 12.89 -0.23
N ALA A 129 3.51 11.91 0.21
CA ALA A 129 2.09 12.11 0.47
C ALA A 129 1.92 13.10 1.64
N ASN A 130 0.93 13.99 1.56
CA ASN A 130 0.69 15.04 2.55
C ASN A 130 -0.79 15.10 2.96
N ALA A 131 -1.08 14.72 4.19
CA ALA A 131 -2.38 14.85 4.82
C ALA A 131 -2.32 15.91 5.92
N SER A 132 -2.55 17.17 5.58
CA SER A 132 -2.50 18.30 6.52
C SER A 132 -3.87 18.71 7.07
N GLY A 133 -4.95 18.29 6.44
CA GLY A 133 -6.30 18.53 6.93
C GLY A 133 -6.66 17.67 8.14
N PHE A 134 -7.52 18.18 9.04
CA PHE A 134 -8.12 17.39 10.13
C PHE A 134 -8.87 16.17 9.53
N VAL A 135 -8.59 14.97 10.01
CA VAL A 135 -9.11 13.69 9.47
C VAL A 135 -8.84 13.55 7.95
N GLY A 136 -7.77 14.16 7.46
CA GLY A 136 -7.38 14.09 6.04
C GLY A 136 -6.76 12.74 5.69
N THR A 137 -7.05 12.23 4.50
CA THR A 137 -6.45 10.98 3.99
C THR A 137 -5.77 11.24 2.65
N ALA A 138 -4.46 11.04 2.58
CA ALA A 138 -3.67 11.18 1.36
C ALA A 138 -2.96 9.88 1.02
N VAL A 139 -3.28 9.27 -0.12
CA VAL A 139 -2.69 8.00 -0.58
C VAL A 139 -2.16 8.15 -2.00
N GLY A 140 -0.86 8.01 -2.17
CA GLY A 140 -0.17 8.12 -3.48
C GLY A 140 1.04 9.04 -3.46
N TYR A 141 1.78 9.09 -4.56
CA TYR A 141 2.97 9.95 -4.74
C TYR A 141 2.72 11.07 -5.77
N PRO A 142 3.04 12.30 -5.48
CA PRO A 142 2.74 13.00 -4.25
C PRO A 142 1.23 13.25 -4.21
N SER A 143 0.54 12.85 -3.18
CA SER A 143 -0.89 13.17 -2.98
C SER A 143 -1.05 14.22 -1.89
N ALA A 144 -2.10 15.04 -1.95
CA ALA A 144 -2.33 16.12 -1.00
C ALA A 144 -3.79 16.17 -0.54
N ALA A 145 -4.03 15.94 0.77
CA ALA A 145 -5.34 16.12 1.42
C ALA A 145 -5.21 17.24 2.44
N SER A 146 -5.42 18.48 1.99
CA SER A 146 -5.28 19.68 2.82
C SER A 146 -6.60 20.21 3.38
N GLY A 147 -7.71 19.85 2.79
CA GLY A 147 -9.03 20.15 3.35
C GLY A 147 -9.36 19.31 4.57
N ASN A 148 -10.13 19.84 5.52
CA ASN A 148 -10.63 19.04 6.64
C ASN A 148 -11.56 17.95 6.12
N SER A 149 -11.39 16.73 6.63
CA SER A 149 -12.09 15.51 6.17
C SER A 149 -11.95 15.25 4.67
N ALA A 150 -10.86 15.71 4.08
CA ALA A 150 -10.60 15.52 2.67
C ALA A 150 -9.89 14.19 2.40
N THR A 151 -10.16 13.60 1.23
CA THR A 151 -9.57 12.35 0.78
C THR A 151 -8.92 12.53 -0.58
N ALA A 152 -7.62 12.30 -0.69
CA ALA A 152 -6.86 12.35 -1.93
C ALA A 152 -6.21 10.99 -2.20
N VAL A 153 -6.66 10.27 -3.23
CA VAL A 153 -6.16 8.94 -3.59
C VAL A 153 -5.70 8.93 -5.04
N GLY A 154 -4.44 8.73 -5.24
CA GLY A 154 -3.81 8.69 -6.56
C GLY A 154 -2.55 9.53 -6.64
N ARG A 155 -1.73 9.27 -7.68
CA ARG A 155 -0.54 10.07 -7.92
C ARG A 155 -0.95 11.51 -8.26
N ALA A 156 -0.38 12.46 -7.53
CA ALA A 156 -0.67 13.89 -7.66
C ALA A 156 -2.15 14.26 -7.48
N ALA A 157 -2.94 13.41 -6.79
CA ALA A 157 -4.30 13.76 -6.40
C ALA A 157 -4.28 14.87 -5.34
N ALA A 158 -5.20 15.84 -5.45
CA ALA A 158 -5.28 16.98 -4.55
C ALA A 158 -6.73 17.22 -4.09
N ALA A 159 -6.99 17.12 -2.78
CA ALA A 159 -8.27 17.42 -2.16
C ALA A 159 -8.07 18.55 -1.15
N SER A 160 -8.38 19.78 -1.57
CA SER A 160 -8.21 20.98 -0.74
C SER A 160 -9.51 21.55 -0.21
N GLY A 161 -10.64 21.17 -0.78
CA GLY A 161 -11.94 21.58 -0.26
C GLY A 161 -12.30 20.88 1.05
N PHE A 162 -13.16 21.51 1.86
CA PHE A 162 -13.76 20.88 3.04
C PHE A 162 -14.60 19.67 2.61
N GLN A 163 -14.36 18.51 3.22
CA GLN A 163 -14.99 17.22 2.88
C GLN A 163 -14.88 16.83 1.39
N ALA A 164 -13.82 17.27 0.73
CA ALA A 164 -13.60 16.99 -0.67
C ALA A 164 -12.94 15.63 -0.89
N SER A 165 -13.24 14.98 -2.02
CA SER A 165 -12.66 13.70 -2.40
C SER A 165 -12.05 13.77 -3.80
N ALA A 166 -10.75 13.50 -3.94
CA ALA A 166 -10.05 13.46 -5.21
C ALA A 166 -9.48 12.05 -5.42
N VAL A 167 -10.00 11.31 -6.40
CA VAL A 167 -9.62 9.92 -6.67
C VAL A 167 -9.19 9.77 -8.12
N GLY A 168 -7.91 9.54 -8.34
CA GLY A 168 -7.33 9.37 -9.67
C GLY A 168 -6.01 10.12 -9.85
N TYR A 169 -5.30 9.84 -10.93
CA TYR A 169 -4.09 10.55 -11.32
C TYR A 169 -4.40 12.03 -11.57
N GLN A 170 -3.73 12.93 -10.83
CA GLN A 170 -3.94 14.39 -10.94
C GLN A 170 -5.40 14.86 -10.73
N ALA A 171 -6.23 14.06 -10.06
CA ALA A 171 -7.58 14.50 -9.70
C ALA A 171 -7.53 15.69 -8.73
N GLN A 172 -8.37 16.69 -8.92
CA GLN A 172 -8.41 17.92 -8.13
C GLN A 172 -9.82 18.21 -7.59
N ALA A 173 -10.01 18.12 -6.28
CA ALA A 173 -11.24 18.46 -5.60
C ALA A 173 -10.97 19.68 -4.68
N SER A 174 -11.12 20.89 -5.24
CA SER A 174 -10.79 22.14 -4.56
C SER A 174 -11.98 22.82 -3.88
N HIS A 175 -13.19 22.35 -4.15
CA HIS A 175 -14.43 22.94 -3.65
C HIS A 175 -15.01 22.09 -2.51
N SER A 176 -15.77 22.74 -1.60
CA SER A 176 -16.38 22.06 -0.45
C SER A 176 -17.40 21.02 -0.89
N ASN A 177 -17.39 19.86 -0.21
CA ASN A 177 -18.26 18.71 -0.48
C ASN A 177 -18.18 18.20 -1.92
N ALA A 178 -17.10 18.52 -2.62
CA ALA A 178 -16.96 18.15 -4.03
C ALA A 178 -16.13 16.86 -4.18
N THR A 179 -16.46 16.10 -5.21
CA THR A 179 -15.79 14.83 -5.52
C THR A 179 -15.28 14.83 -6.95
N ALA A 180 -13.99 14.63 -7.15
CA ALA A 180 -13.36 14.45 -8.44
C ALA A 180 -12.91 12.99 -8.59
N VAL A 181 -13.45 12.27 -9.57
CA VAL A 181 -13.13 10.86 -9.84
C VAL A 181 -12.64 10.69 -11.27
N GLY A 182 -11.46 10.15 -11.42
CA GLY A 182 -10.82 9.90 -12.71
C GLY A 182 -9.55 10.70 -12.91
N ALA A 183 -8.76 10.32 -13.92
CA ALA A 183 -7.54 11.03 -14.22
C ALA A 183 -7.85 12.47 -14.65
N SER A 184 -7.15 13.42 -14.05
CA SER A 184 -7.29 14.88 -14.29
C SER A 184 -8.73 15.42 -14.10
N ALA A 185 -9.59 14.69 -13.37
CA ALA A 185 -10.91 15.19 -12.99
C ALA A 185 -10.75 16.43 -12.10
N THR A 186 -11.51 17.47 -12.38
CA THR A 186 -11.42 18.75 -11.63
C THR A 186 -12.81 19.24 -11.29
N THR A 187 -13.02 19.61 -10.04
CA THR A 187 -14.26 20.24 -9.60
C THR A 187 -14.22 21.75 -9.82
N THR A 188 -15.33 22.35 -10.18
CA THR A 188 -15.47 23.77 -10.45
C THR A 188 -16.47 24.46 -9.52
N ALA A 189 -17.19 23.68 -8.72
CA ALA A 189 -18.21 24.21 -7.79
C ALA A 189 -18.31 23.34 -6.53
N ASN A 190 -18.87 23.92 -5.46
CA ASN A 190 -19.23 23.17 -4.26
C ASN A 190 -20.32 22.13 -4.54
N ASN A 191 -20.30 21.03 -3.78
CA ASN A 191 -21.26 19.92 -3.89
C ASN A 191 -21.29 19.26 -5.29
N GLN A 192 -20.23 19.41 -6.07
CA GLN A 192 -20.11 18.84 -7.41
C GLN A 192 -19.45 17.47 -7.38
N VAL A 193 -19.95 16.55 -8.23
CA VAL A 193 -19.23 15.33 -8.59
C VAL A 193 -18.73 15.47 -10.02
N ALA A 194 -17.42 15.53 -10.21
CA ALA A 194 -16.77 15.54 -11.52
C ALA A 194 -16.26 14.16 -11.85
N LEU A 195 -16.72 13.58 -12.95
CA LEU A 195 -16.31 12.25 -13.42
C LEU A 195 -15.43 12.39 -14.66
N GLY A 196 -14.15 12.04 -14.53
CA GLY A 196 -13.16 12.15 -15.59
C GLY A 196 -12.67 13.57 -15.86
N GLY A 197 -11.51 13.69 -16.49
CA GLY A 197 -10.94 14.92 -17.03
C GLY A 197 -11.13 15.02 -18.54
N THR A 198 -10.46 15.98 -19.17
CA THR A 198 -10.51 16.16 -20.63
C THR A 198 -10.13 14.87 -21.36
N GLY A 199 -10.96 14.45 -22.30
CA GLY A 199 -10.78 13.22 -23.08
C GLY A 199 -11.32 11.95 -22.41
N SER A 200 -11.88 12.04 -21.20
CA SER A 200 -12.54 10.91 -20.52
C SER A 200 -13.97 10.70 -21.02
N SER A 201 -14.42 9.46 -20.93
CA SER A 201 -15.83 9.09 -21.15
C SER A 201 -16.40 8.38 -19.93
N VAL A 202 -17.69 8.54 -19.68
CA VAL A 202 -18.41 7.83 -18.61
C VAL A 202 -19.22 6.70 -19.23
N LYS A 203 -18.90 5.45 -18.84
CA LYS A 203 -19.68 4.27 -19.20
C LYS A 203 -20.43 3.78 -17.97
N VAL A 204 -21.75 3.74 -18.06
CA VAL A 204 -22.61 3.12 -17.05
C VAL A 204 -22.76 1.64 -17.38
N GLY A 205 -22.46 0.76 -16.44
CA GLY A 205 -22.35 -0.69 -16.66
C GLY A 205 -23.67 -1.34 -17.07
N ASP A 206 -24.63 -1.38 -16.19
CA ASP A 206 -25.94 -2.02 -16.40
C ASP A 206 -27.05 -0.97 -16.31
N ILE A 207 -27.33 -0.34 -17.45
CA ILE A 207 -28.37 0.70 -17.54
C ILE A 207 -29.77 0.07 -17.60
N ASP A 208 -29.88 -1.17 -18.08
CA ASP A 208 -31.16 -1.85 -18.20
C ASP A 208 -31.68 -2.27 -16.81
N ALA A 209 -30.82 -2.85 -15.96
CA ALA A 209 -31.18 -3.14 -14.59
C ALA A 209 -31.50 -1.86 -13.79
N SER A 210 -30.75 -0.79 -14.02
CA SER A 210 -31.04 0.53 -13.42
C SER A 210 -32.40 1.06 -13.88
N THR A 211 -32.75 0.88 -15.15
CA THR A 211 -34.05 1.28 -15.70
C THR A 211 -35.18 0.47 -15.10
N ALA A 212 -35.00 -0.84 -14.92
CA ALA A 212 -35.98 -1.70 -14.26
C ALA A 212 -36.25 -1.36 -12.79
N ALA A 213 -35.25 -0.76 -12.11
CA ALA A 213 -35.36 -0.33 -10.73
C ALA A 213 -35.99 1.08 -10.56
N GLN A 214 -36.22 1.82 -11.63
CA GLN A 214 -36.79 3.16 -11.58
C GLN A 214 -38.24 3.11 -11.11
N GLN A 215 -38.61 4.05 -10.23
CA GLN A 215 -39.98 4.20 -9.73
C GLN A 215 -40.46 5.63 -9.96
N GLY A 216 -41.70 5.76 -10.43
CA GLY A 216 -42.35 7.05 -10.67
C GLY A 216 -42.02 7.64 -12.06
N PRO A 217 -42.26 8.94 -12.27
CA PRO A 217 -42.03 9.59 -13.55
C PRO A 217 -40.56 9.61 -13.95
N VAL A 218 -40.22 9.17 -15.13
CA VAL A 218 -38.89 9.23 -15.72
C VAL A 218 -38.67 10.52 -16.51
N TYR A 219 -37.43 11.04 -16.51
CA TYR A 219 -37.05 12.29 -17.15
C TYR A 219 -35.88 12.07 -18.09
N ALA A 220 -35.82 12.89 -19.16
CA ALA A 220 -34.62 12.90 -19.99
C ALA A 220 -33.46 13.58 -19.26
N VAL A 221 -32.28 12.96 -19.30
CA VAL A 221 -31.04 13.58 -18.82
C VAL A 221 -30.58 14.60 -19.87
N THR A 222 -30.37 15.82 -19.42
CA THR A 222 -29.79 16.90 -20.23
C THR A 222 -28.38 17.20 -19.76
N VAL A 223 -27.54 17.70 -20.67
CA VAL A 223 -26.16 18.12 -20.38
C VAL A 223 -26.00 19.55 -20.87
N ASP A 224 -25.52 20.44 -20.03
CA ASP A 224 -25.23 21.80 -20.44
C ASP A 224 -23.84 21.93 -21.10
N ALA A 225 -23.50 23.14 -21.57
CA ALA A 225 -22.22 23.40 -22.21
C ALA A 225 -20.99 23.16 -21.30
N THR A 226 -21.19 23.12 -20.00
CA THR A 226 -20.14 22.84 -19.01
C THR A 226 -20.01 21.36 -18.65
N GLY A 227 -20.90 20.51 -19.19
CA GLY A 227 -20.95 19.09 -18.88
C GLY A 227 -21.79 18.76 -17.64
N THR A 228 -22.50 19.72 -17.05
CA THR A 228 -23.34 19.48 -15.87
C THR A 228 -24.62 18.76 -16.29
N LEU A 229 -24.91 17.64 -15.60
CA LEU A 229 -26.12 16.87 -15.81
C LEU A 229 -27.33 17.52 -15.16
N GLY A 230 -28.39 17.65 -15.92
CA GLY A 230 -29.68 18.07 -15.45
C GLY A 230 -30.79 17.12 -15.90
N ARG A 231 -32.04 17.48 -15.59
CA ARG A 231 -33.22 16.76 -16.08
C ARG A 231 -34.16 17.69 -16.83
N SER A 232 -34.75 17.19 -17.88
CA SER A 232 -35.87 17.86 -18.56
C SER A 232 -37.16 17.08 -18.31
N SER A 233 -38.26 17.81 -18.07
CA SER A 233 -39.59 17.23 -17.90
C SER A 233 -40.24 16.83 -19.23
N THR A 234 -39.69 17.32 -20.33
CA THR A 234 -40.22 17.03 -21.69
C THR A 234 -39.05 16.78 -22.63
N VAL A 235 -39.02 15.66 -23.28
CA VAL A 235 -38.26 15.48 -24.50
C VAL A 235 -39.00 16.31 -25.55
N SER A 236 -38.39 17.35 -26.08
CA SER A 236 -39.06 18.13 -27.14
C SER A 236 -39.32 17.25 -28.38
N THR A 237 -40.48 17.47 -29.06
CA THR A 237 -40.77 16.76 -30.30
C THR A 237 -39.64 16.90 -31.32
N ALA A 238 -38.92 18.04 -31.34
CA ALA A 238 -37.74 18.26 -32.18
C ALA A 238 -36.55 17.35 -31.78
N GLN A 239 -36.35 17.08 -30.50
CA GLN A 239 -35.34 16.12 -30.04
C GLN A 239 -35.73 14.68 -30.35
N LEU A 240 -37.01 14.33 -30.23
CA LEU A 240 -37.53 13.03 -30.68
C LEU A 240 -37.39 12.85 -32.19
N GLU A 241 -37.69 13.88 -32.99
CA GLU A 241 -37.51 13.84 -34.45
C GLU A 241 -36.04 13.74 -34.85
N THR A 242 -35.15 14.42 -34.13
CA THR A 242 -33.68 14.30 -34.32
C THR A 242 -33.19 12.90 -33.95
N VAL A 243 -33.65 12.33 -32.84
CA VAL A 243 -33.36 10.96 -32.44
C VAL A 243 -33.94 9.96 -33.41
N ARG A 244 -35.19 10.20 -33.88
CA ARG A 244 -35.86 9.35 -34.85
C ARG A 244 -35.15 9.37 -36.20
N SER A 245 -34.75 10.54 -36.70
CA SER A 245 -33.99 10.64 -37.97
C SER A 245 -32.56 10.07 -37.83
N SER A 246 -31.93 10.25 -36.66
CA SER A 246 -30.64 9.60 -36.37
C SER A 246 -30.78 8.09 -36.24
N MET A 247 -31.87 7.59 -35.65
CA MET A 247 -32.17 6.15 -35.57
C MET A 247 -32.50 5.57 -36.95
N ILE A 248 -33.27 6.29 -37.76
CA ILE A 248 -33.58 5.87 -39.16
C ILE A 248 -32.30 5.85 -40.00
N GLY A 249 -31.42 6.86 -39.82
CA GLY A 249 -30.09 6.87 -40.44
C GLY A 249 -29.15 5.76 -39.93
N ALA A 250 -29.24 5.43 -38.67
CA ALA A 250 -28.49 4.32 -38.07
C ALA A 250 -29.05 2.94 -38.44
N LEU A 251 -30.37 2.82 -38.66
CA LEU A 251 -31.00 1.60 -39.17
C LEU A 251 -30.72 1.34 -40.68
N ALA A 252 -30.23 2.34 -41.41
CA ALA A 252 -29.75 2.18 -42.78
C ALA A 252 -28.31 1.59 -42.86
N VAL A 253 -27.82 1.04 -41.73
CA VAL A 253 -26.61 0.20 -41.74
C VAL A 253 -26.93 -1.06 -42.56
N SER A 254 -26.27 -1.23 -43.70
CA SER A 254 -26.51 -2.37 -44.60
C SER A 254 -26.30 -3.69 -43.85
N ASP A 255 -27.09 -4.73 -44.22
CA ASP A 255 -26.96 -6.10 -43.70
C ASP A 255 -25.49 -6.58 -43.67
N ALA A 256 -24.68 -6.15 -44.65
CA ALA A 256 -23.26 -6.47 -44.72
C ALA A 256 -22.41 -5.90 -43.54
N GLN A 257 -22.82 -4.80 -42.91
CA GLN A 257 -22.14 -4.26 -41.74
C GLN A 257 -22.57 -5.00 -40.44
N PHE A 258 -23.81 -5.48 -40.44
CA PHE A 258 -24.33 -6.30 -39.35
C PHE A 258 -23.66 -7.68 -39.33
N ASP A 259 -23.51 -8.30 -40.53
CA ASP A 259 -22.79 -9.57 -40.72
C ASP A 259 -21.30 -9.42 -40.34
N ALA A 260 -20.66 -8.32 -40.74
CA ALA A 260 -19.28 -8.05 -40.38
C ALA A 260 -19.10 -7.82 -38.86
N LEU A 261 -20.10 -7.21 -38.20
CA LEU A 261 -20.09 -7.01 -36.74
C LEU A 261 -20.33 -8.33 -36.00
N SER A 262 -21.28 -9.16 -36.48
CA SER A 262 -21.52 -10.51 -35.96
C SER A 262 -20.26 -11.37 -36.06
N GLY A 263 -19.57 -11.38 -37.20
CA GLY A 263 -18.33 -12.13 -37.36
C GLY A 263 -17.18 -11.62 -36.45
N ARG A 264 -17.17 -10.30 -36.14
CA ARG A 264 -16.22 -9.76 -35.19
C ARG A 264 -16.57 -10.12 -33.75
N VAL A 265 -17.85 -10.19 -33.40
CA VAL A 265 -18.33 -10.63 -32.10
C VAL A 265 -17.99 -12.11 -31.87
N GLU A 266 -18.26 -12.97 -32.88
CA GLU A 266 -17.87 -14.38 -32.82
C GLU A 266 -16.34 -14.55 -32.65
N GLY A 267 -15.52 -13.76 -33.36
CA GLY A 267 -14.07 -13.76 -33.20
C GLY A 267 -13.60 -13.30 -31.81
N LEU A 268 -14.28 -12.29 -31.24
CA LEU A 268 -13.98 -11.83 -29.88
C LEU A 268 -14.40 -12.85 -28.82
N GLU A 269 -15.50 -13.56 -29.01
CA GLU A 269 -15.91 -14.65 -28.10
C GLU A 269 -14.88 -15.79 -28.11
N GLU A 270 -14.34 -16.13 -29.28
CA GLU A 270 -13.26 -17.12 -29.39
C GLU A 270 -11.97 -16.64 -28.71
N GLU A 271 -11.56 -15.38 -28.94
CA GLU A 271 -10.39 -14.79 -28.27
C GLU A 271 -10.55 -14.73 -26.75
N VAL A 272 -11.73 -14.38 -26.26
CA VAL A 272 -12.06 -14.38 -24.83
C VAL A 272 -11.97 -15.79 -24.26
N GLY A 273 -12.45 -16.79 -24.98
CA GLY A 273 -12.30 -18.20 -24.60
C GLY A 273 -10.83 -18.60 -24.44
N VAL A 274 -9.99 -18.26 -25.40
CA VAL A 274 -8.54 -18.51 -25.36
C VAL A 274 -7.87 -17.79 -24.19
N LEU A 275 -8.27 -16.55 -23.90
CA LEU A 275 -7.74 -15.79 -22.76
C LEU A 275 -8.15 -16.40 -21.42
N PHE A 276 -9.37 -16.91 -21.30
CA PHE A 276 -9.82 -17.62 -20.09
C PHE A 276 -9.05 -18.92 -19.88
N ASP A 277 -8.80 -19.68 -20.95
CA ASP A 277 -8.01 -20.90 -20.88
C ASP A 277 -6.54 -20.60 -20.50
N LEU A 278 -5.97 -19.56 -21.10
CA LEU A 278 -4.64 -19.07 -20.76
C LEU A 278 -4.54 -18.63 -19.31
N ALA A 279 -5.51 -17.80 -18.83
CA ALA A 279 -5.57 -17.33 -17.46
C ALA A 279 -5.74 -18.48 -16.46
N THR A 280 -6.53 -19.51 -16.81
CA THR A 280 -6.73 -20.70 -15.98
C THR A 280 -5.45 -21.52 -15.90
N THR A 281 -4.78 -21.70 -17.03
CA THR A 281 -3.49 -22.40 -17.11
C THR A 281 -2.43 -21.65 -16.32
N GLN A 282 -2.33 -20.35 -16.49
CA GLN A 282 -1.36 -19.53 -15.77
C GLN A 282 -1.62 -19.49 -14.25
N ARG A 283 -2.90 -19.48 -13.82
CA ARG A 283 -3.26 -19.65 -12.40
C ARG A 283 -2.83 -21.01 -11.85
N LYS A 284 -3.02 -22.07 -12.63
CA LYS A 284 -2.59 -23.42 -12.24
C LYS A 284 -1.07 -23.49 -12.13
N GLU A 285 -0.34 -23.01 -13.13
CA GLU A 285 1.12 -22.96 -13.12
C GLU A 285 1.67 -22.15 -11.94
N THR A 286 1.05 -20.98 -11.64
CA THR A 286 1.42 -20.17 -10.49
C THR A 286 1.21 -20.92 -9.17
N ARG A 287 0.07 -21.60 -9.00
CA ARG A 287 -0.20 -22.42 -7.81
C ARG A 287 0.79 -23.58 -7.67
N GLN A 288 1.12 -24.23 -8.77
CA GLN A 288 2.13 -25.27 -8.80
C GLN A 288 3.51 -24.73 -8.45
N GLY A 289 3.90 -23.57 -9.00
CA GLY A 289 5.15 -22.90 -8.62
C GLY A 289 5.22 -22.58 -7.12
N ILE A 290 4.14 -22.08 -6.55
CA ILE A 290 4.06 -21.81 -5.10
C ILE A 290 4.11 -23.13 -4.30
N ALA A 291 3.41 -24.16 -4.72
CA ALA A 291 3.44 -25.46 -4.07
C ALA A 291 4.86 -26.08 -4.10
N ALA A 292 5.58 -25.95 -5.23
CA ALA A 292 6.97 -26.37 -5.35
C ALA A 292 7.87 -25.62 -4.36
N VAL A 293 7.76 -24.29 -4.29
CA VAL A 293 8.55 -23.47 -3.35
C VAL A 293 8.18 -23.77 -1.90
N THR A 294 6.89 -23.94 -1.60
CA THR A 294 6.40 -24.29 -0.25
C THR A 294 6.91 -25.67 0.20
N ALA A 295 7.02 -26.60 -0.73
CA ALA A 295 7.56 -27.94 -0.45
C ALA A 295 9.07 -27.92 -0.18
N MET A 296 9.80 -26.87 -0.56
CA MET A 296 11.26 -26.86 -0.62
C MET A 296 11.91 -27.30 0.70
N ALA A 297 12.57 -28.46 0.67
CA ALA A 297 13.21 -29.07 1.83
C ALA A 297 14.43 -28.26 2.26
N GLN A 298 14.55 -28.05 3.56
CA GLN A 298 15.75 -27.51 4.16
C GLN A 298 16.34 -28.53 5.16
N PRO A 299 17.38 -29.24 4.78
CA PRO A 299 18.06 -30.20 5.67
C PRO A 299 18.64 -29.45 6.89
N HIS A 300 18.70 -30.10 8.02
CA HIS A 300 19.39 -29.58 9.21
C HIS A 300 20.89 -29.51 8.99
N PHE A 301 21.55 -28.61 9.69
CA PHE A 301 23.01 -28.50 9.65
C PHE A 301 23.66 -29.81 10.14
N PRO A 302 24.54 -30.45 9.35
CA PRO A 302 25.14 -31.74 9.74
C PRO A 302 26.00 -31.61 11.02
N SER A 303 25.85 -32.56 11.91
CA SER A 303 26.48 -32.58 13.26
C SER A 303 28.01 -32.65 13.27
N ALA A 304 28.65 -32.99 12.16
CA ALA A 304 30.11 -33.04 12.05
C ALA A 304 30.54 -32.77 10.59
N ALA A 305 31.76 -32.28 10.42
CA ALA A 305 32.41 -32.15 9.12
C ALA A 305 32.43 -33.47 8.35
N GLY A 306 32.28 -33.41 7.03
CA GLY A 306 32.21 -34.58 6.15
C GLY A 306 30.85 -35.29 6.14
N LYS A 307 29.91 -34.94 7.00
CA LYS A 307 28.55 -35.52 6.98
C LYS A 307 27.61 -34.77 6.05
N THR A 308 26.65 -35.54 5.54
CA THR A 308 25.54 -35.00 4.72
C THR A 308 24.22 -35.28 5.43
N SER A 309 23.40 -34.24 5.59
CA SER A 309 22.01 -34.39 5.97
C SER A 309 21.12 -34.31 4.73
N TYR A 310 19.96 -34.92 4.81
CA TYR A 310 18.95 -34.84 3.76
C TYR A 310 17.58 -34.54 4.38
N ALA A 311 16.73 -33.95 3.58
CA ALA A 311 15.33 -33.74 3.93
C ALA A 311 14.46 -33.89 2.69
N SER A 312 13.27 -34.39 2.88
CA SER A 312 12.23 -34.41 1.85
C SER A 312 10.95 -33.85 2.45
N ASN A 313 10.28 -32.98 1.73
CA ASN A 313 9.06 -32.33 2.19
C ASN A 313 7.98 -32.44 1.13
N VAL A 314 6.73 -32.32 1.61
CA VAL A 314 5.55 -32.20 0.78
C VAL A 314 4.91 -30.86 1.14
N GLY A 315 4.61 -30.07 0.15
CA GLY A 315 3.87 -28.80 0.29
C GLY A 315 2.55 -28.87 -0.46
N TYR A 316 1.52 -28.30 0.13
CA TYR A 316 0.21 -28.22 -0.50
C TYR A 316 -0.24 -26.75 -0.57
N TYR A 317 -0.66 -26.33 -1.76
CA TYR A 317 -1.17 -24.98 -1.95
C TYR A 317 -2.35 -24.96 -2.93
N ARG A 318 -3.52 -24.63 -2.41
CA ARG A 318 -4.77 -24.40 -3.19
C ARG A 318 -5.08 -25.48 -4.24
N GLY A 319 -4.97 -26.76 -3.87
CA GLY A 319 -5.27 -27.89 -4.74
C GLY A 319 -4.05 -28.50 -5.43
N GLU A 320 -2.88 -27.87 -5.36
CA GLU A 320 -1.65 -28.36 -5.99
C GLU A 320 -0.70 -28.92 -4.93
N LEU A 321 -0.09 -30.05 -5.24
CA LEU A 321 0.86 -30.76 -4.39
C LEU A 321 2.27 -30.57 -4.94
N GLY A 322 3.17 -30.08 -4.11
CA GLY A 322 4.61 -30.04 -4.39
C GLY A 322 5.37 -31.07 -3.56
N VAL A 323 6.38 -31.65 -4.14
CA VAL A 323 7.33 -32.56 -3.45
C VAL A 323 8.74 -32.03 -3.61
N SER A 324 9.58 -32.24 -2.61
CA SER A 324 10.97 -31.80 -2.67
C SER A 324 11.94 -32.76 -2.03
N ALA A 325 13.19 -32.67 -2.46
CA ALA A 325 14.32 -33.28 -1.80
C ALA A 325 15.47 -32.28 -1.70
N GLY A 326 16.13 -32.24 -0.58
CA GLY A 326 17.30 -31.41 -0.35
C GLY A 326 18.41 -32.14 0.39
N LEU A 327 19.62 -31.72 0.12
CA LEU A 327 20.85 -32.21 0.74
C LEU A 327 21.63 -31.05 1.30
N MET A 328 22.31 -31.24 2.42
CA MET A 328 23.27 -30.31 2.97
C MET A 328 24.53 -31.05 3.38
N HIS A 329 25.68 -30.65 2.86
CA HIS A 329 26.97 -31.23 3.17
C HIS A 329 27.84 -30.24 3.93
N ARG A 330 28.33 -30.64 5.11
CA ARG A 330 29.26 -29.83 5.91
C ARG A 330 30.70 -30.19 5.53
N PHE A 331 31.44 -29.19 5.14
CA PHE A 331 32.88 -29.29 4.86
C PHE A 331 33.71 -29.14 6.15
N ASP A 332 35.00 -29.33 6.03
CA ASP A 332 35.95 -29.04 7.11
C ASP A 332 35.88 -27.54 7.43
N GLY A 333 35.37 -27.20 8.58
CA GLY A 333 35.04 -25.82 9.02
C GLY A 333 33.58 -25.69 9.43
N ASP A 334 33.17 -24.47 9.71
CA ASP A 334 31.83 -24.15 10.20
C ASP A 334 30.85 -23.72 9.11
N PHE A 335 31.02 -24.26 7.90
CA PHE A 335 30.11 -24.03 6.79
C PHE A 335 29.64 -25.31 6.11
N ALA A 336 28.45 -25.24 5.57
CA ALA A 336 27.86 -26.34 4.77
C ALA A 336 27.27 -25.76 3.47
N VAL A 337 27.29 -26.54 2.42
CA VAL A 337 26.61 -26.22 1.16
C VAL A 337 25.33 -27.03 1.10
N THR A 338 24.25 -26.39 0.73
CA THR A 338 22.94 -26.98 0.54
C THR A 338 22.52 -26.92 -0.92
N ALA A 339 21.90 -27.99 -1.39
CA ALA A 339 21.23 -28.04 -2.67
C ALA A 339 19.88 -28.75 -2.52
N GLY A 340 18.88 -28.28 -3.21
CA GLY A 340 17.56 -28.89 -3.18
C GLY A 340 16.80 -28.67 -4.47
N VAL A 341 15.90 -29.58 -4.76
CA VAL A 341 14.98 -29.50 -5.88
C VAL A 341 13.57 -29.77 -5.40
N SER A 342 12.61 -29.03 -5.94
CA SER A 342 11.18 -29.27 -5.70
C SER A 342 10.42 -29.28 -7.02
N TYR A 343 9.34 -30.05 -7.06
CA TYR A 343 8.48 -30.20 -8.23
C TYR A 343 7.02 -30.26 -7.83
N ALA A 344 6.16 -29.59 -8.57
CA ALA A 344 4.71 -29.57 -8.32
C ALA A 344 3.87 -29.77 -9.60
N GLY A 345 4.40 -30.44 -10.59
CA GLY A 345 3.70 -30.73 -11.83
C GLY A 345 4.00 -29.77 -12.97
N GLY A 346 3.71 -30.19 -14.20
CA GLY A 346 3.99 -29.40 -15.41
C GLY A 346 5.46 -29.04 -15.57
N LYS A 347 5.74 -27.76 -15.78
CA LYS A 347 7.09 -27.19 -15.88
C LYS A 347 7.60 -26.59 -14.55
N ASN A 348 6.86 -26.75 -13.46
CA ASN A 348 7.12 -26.08 -12.19
C ASN A 348 8.11 -26.88 -11.34
N THR A 349 9.38 -26.72 -11.65
CA THR A 349 10.52 -27.18 -10.88
C THR A 349 11.25 -25.98 -10.30
N ALA A 350 11.49 -25.97 -9.00
CA ALA A 350 12.34 -24.98 -8.36
C ALA A 350 13.61 -25.64 -7.82
N ILE A 351 14.73 -24.96 -7.96
CA ILE A 351 16.04 -25.40 -7.48
C ILE A 351 16.53 -24.37 -6.47
N LYS A 352 17.11 -24.85 -5.40
CA LYS A 352 17.73 -24.03 -4.36
C LYS A 352 19.17 -24.49 -4.16
N ALA A 353 20.07 -23.52 -4.07
CA ALA A 353 21.42 -23.72 -3.59
C ALA A 353 21.76 -22.63 -2.58
N GLY A 354 22.56 -22.94 -1.60
CA GLY A 354 22.94 -21.97 -0.58
C GLY A 354 24.11 -22.48 0.27
N VAL A 355 24.58 -21.58 1.12
CA VAL A 355 25.61 -21.85 2.11
C VAL A 355 25.02 -21.55 3.50
N ALA A 356 25.31 -22.41 4.46
CA ALA A 356 24.97 -22.22 5.86
C ALA A 356 26.23 -22.35 6.72
N GLY A 357 26.32 -21.60 7.79
CA GLY A 357 27.45 -21.65 8.73
C GLY A 357 27.01 -21.37 10.15
N GLU A 358 27.78 -21.82 11.12
CA GLU A 358 27.65 -21.49 12.54
C GLU A 358 28.85 -20.61 12.93
N PHE A 359 28.64 -19.61 13.79
CA PHE A 359 29.67 -18.76 14.40
C PHE A 359 29.37 -18.50 15.87
#